data_49c6496afb91f3095abc37a9d414edb4
#
_entry.id   49c6496afb91f3095abc37a9d414edb4
#
_cell.length_a   1.000
_cell.length_b   1.000
_cell.length_c   1.000
_cell.angle_alpha   90.00
_cell.angle_beta   90.00
_cell.angle_gamma   90.00
#
_symmetry.space_group_name_H-M   'P 1'
#
loop_
_entity.id
_entity.type
_entity.pdbx_description
1 polymer ?
#
loop_
_entity_poly.entity_id
_entity_poly.type
_entity_poly.pdbx_seq_one_letter_code
_entity_poly.pdbx_strand_id
1 'polypeptide(L)'
;RAHACVELQPLRVPGVAHLPRQEALARMSPAKVQAVVTTGARQLAKLGVHMVFSPVAGVIDPRLGVRNKPIAKHHRGFGTDPHLCGQYSAAVVAGHRKAGIISTTKHFPGIGRITEDTDFKSAGITDDKTTRHDRYLESFRMAFDAGSEAVMIASAYYSKIDPGTLGLFSSKIMTDMLRGDFGYQGLIVSDDLGSSVSVFSVDGGHRASKFVSAGGDLAITADPLLAGPMIRALTSTATSASGKKRLVDAASHVINVKLAHSLTK
;
A
#
# COMPACT_ATOMS: atom_id res chain seq x y z
N ARG A 1 -21.82 2.19 5.59
CA ARG A 1 -21.14 0.88 5.38
C ARG A 1 -19.91 1.19 4.58
N ALA A 2 -18.77 1.26 5.28
CA ALA A 2 -17.47 1.46 4.66
C ALA A 2 -17.24 0.32 3.67
N HIS A 3 -17.03 0.66 2.45
CA HIS A 3 -16.68 -0.32 1.44
C HIS A 3 -15.17 -0.38 1.43
N ALA A 4 -14.71 -1.54 1.85
CA ALA A 4 -13.34 -1.95 1.65
C ALA A 4 -12.88 -1.49 0.26
N CYS A 5 -11.64 -1.04 0.22
CA CYS A 5 -10.92 -0.74 -1.00
C CYS A 5 -11.34 -1.65 -2.12
N VAL A 6 -11.66 -1.05 -3.21
CA VAL A 6 -12.22 -1.58 -4.45
C VAL A 6 -11.43 -2.74 -5.09
N GLU A 7 -10.53 -3.32 -4.39
CA GLU A 7 -9.64 -4.40 -4.82
C GLU A 7 -10.13 -5.80 -4.66
N LEU A 8 -11.13 -6.01 -3.83
CA LEU A 8 -11.59 -7.36 -3.51
C LEU A 8 -12.50 -7.93 -4.58
N GLN A 9 -13.02 -7.08 -5.42
CA GLN A 9 -13.76 -7.50 -6.61
C GLN A 9 -13.29 -6.68 -7.80
N PRO A 10 -13.20 -7.31 -8.99
CA PRO A 10 -12.94 -6.54 -10.19
C PRO A 10 -14.02 -5.47 -10.30
N LEU A 11 -13.59 -4.22 -10.26
CA LEU A 11 -14.47 -3.08 -10.46
C LEU A 11 -15.20 -3.28 -11.77
N ARG A 12 -16.50 -3.45 -11.70
CA ARG A 12 -17.35 -3.33 -12.87
C ARG A 12 -17.60 -1.84 -13.14
N VAL A 13 -16.59 -1.19 -13.64
CA VAL A 13 -16.74 0.18 -14.16
C VAL A 13 -17.21 0.04 -15.60
N PRO A 14 -18.35 0.64 -15.97
CA PRO A 14 -18.79 0.65 -17.36
C PRO A 14 -17.68 1.17 -18.27
N GLY A 15 -17.37 0.44 -19.34
CA GLY A 15 -16.30 0.81 -20.27
C GLY A 15 -14.88 0.39 -19.87
N VAL A 16 -14.70 -0.27 -18.71
CA VAL A 16 -13.43 -0.86 -18.30
C VAL A 16 -13.48 -2.37 -18.41
N ALA A 17 -12.50 -2.96 -19.10
CA ALA A 17 -12.38 -4.41 -19.18
C ALA A 17 -12.16 -5.00 -17.80
N HIS A 18 -12.84 -6.08 -17.52
CA HIS A 18 -12.71 -6.81 -16.28
C HIS A 18 -11.29 -7.37 -16.13
N LEU A 19 -10.53 -6.84 -15.17
CA LEU A 19 -9.22 -7.38 -14.85
C LEU A 19 -9.37 -8.65 -14.00
N PRO A 20 -8.69 -9.76 -14.35
CA PRO A 20 -8.67 -10.95 -13.52
C PRO A 20 -8.05 -10.66 -12.14
N ARG A 21 -8.44 -11.45 -11.13
CA ARG A 21 -7.79 -11.43 -9.81
C ARG A 21 -6.31 -11.77 -9.93
N GLN A 22 -5.46 -11.28 -9.02
CA GLN A 22 -4.01 -11.53 -9.08
C GLN A 22 -3.64 -13.02 -9.10
N GLU A 23 -4.37 -13.85 -8.36
CA GLU A 23 -4.18 -15.31 -8.43
C GLU A 23 -4.40 -15.89 -9.84
N ALA A 24 -5.37 -15.37 -10.58
CA ALA A 24 -5.61 -15.77 -11.97
C ALA A 24 -4.55 -15.19 -12.93
N LEU A 25 -4.07 -13.98 -12.67
CA LEU A 25 -2.94 -13.38 -13.40
C LEU A 25 -1.66 -14.19 -13.21
N ALA A 26 -1.43 -14.77 -12.03
CA ALA A 26 -0.26 -15.61 -11.74
C ALA A 26 -0.19 -16.91 -12.57
N ARG A 27 -1.25 -17.27 -13.31
CA ARG A 27 -1.28 -18.38 -14.26
C ARG A 27 -0.84 -17.99 -15.67
N MET A 28 -0.56 -16.70 -15.88
CA MET A 28 -0.09 -16.17 -17.17
C MET A 28 1.42 -15.90 -17.11
N SER A 29 2.04 -15.68 -18.25
CA SER A 29 3.41 -15.15 -18.25
C SER A 29 3.43 -13.69 -17.76
N PRO A 30 4.53 -13.21 -17.13
CA PRO A 30 4.64 -11.80 -16.72
C PRO A 30 4.41 -10.81 -17.87
N ALA A 31 4.87 -11.13 -19.08
CA ALA A 31 4.61 -10.29 -20.27
C ALA A 31 3.11 -10.20 -20.61
N LYS A 32 2.37 -11.30 -20.47
CA LYS A 32 0.92 -11.32 -20.68
C LYS A 32 0.20 -10.51 -19.59
N VAL A 33 0.64 -10.64 -18.32
CA VAL A 33 0.12 -9.84 -17.20
C VAL A 33 0.30 -8.36 -17.48
N GLN A 34 1.51 -7.93 -17.87
CA GLN A 34 1.77 -6.54 -18.22
C GLN A 34 0.83 -6.04 -19.34
N ALA A 35 0.60 -6.82 -20.39
CA ALA A 35 -0.29 -6.43 -21.49
C ALA A 35 -1.74 -6.28 -21.04
N VAL A 36 -2.26 -7.24 -20.26
CA VAL A 36 -3.62 -7.23 -19.71
C VAL A 36 -3.81 -5.99 -18.80
N VAL A 37 -2.87 -5.77 -17.88
CA VAL A 37 -2.91 -4.62 -16.96
C VAL A 37 -2.83 -3.30 -17.72
N THR A 38 -1.95 -3.20 -18.73
CA THR A 38 -1.85 -1.98 -19.56
C THR A 38 -3.18 -1.63 -20.22
N THR A 39 -3.90 -2.65 -20.72
CA THR A 39 -5.20 -2.43 -21.37
C THR A 39 -6.23 -1.86 -20.39
N GLY A 40 -6.40 -2.49 -19.22
CA GLY A 40 -7.32 -2.01 -18.20
C GLY A 40 -6.92 -0.63 -17.63
N ALA A 41 -5.63 -0.42 -17.37
CA ALA A 41 -5.11 0.84 -16.88
C ALA A 41 -5.34 2.01 -17.86
N ARG A 42 -5.18 1.79 -19.16
CA ARG A 42 -5.52 2.80 -20.18
C ARG A 42 -6.99 3.19 -20.17
N GLN A 43 -7.88 2.23 -19.90
CA GLN A 43 -9.31 2.51 -19.78
C GLN A 43 -9.61 3.33 -18.52
N LEU A 44 -8.97 3.02 -17.39
CA LEU A 44 -9.05 3.83 -16.17
C LEU A 44 -8.51 5.25 -16.39
N ALA A 45 -7.39 5.39 -17.07
CA ALA A 45 -6.82 6.71 -17.40
C ALA A 45 -7.79 7.58 -18.22
N LYS A 46 -8.50 7.00 -19.18
CA LYS A 46 -9.54 7.72 -19.97
C LYS A 46 -10.72 8.20 -19.10
N LEU A 47 -10.96 7.57 -17.96
CA LEU A 47 -11.98 7.98 -16.99
C LEU A 47 -11.45 8.98 -15.96
N GLY A 48 -10.20 9.47 -16.11
CA GLY A 48 -9.59 10.41 -15.18
C GLY A 48 -9.03 9.79 -13.90
N VAL A 49 -8.84 8.46 -13.86
CA VAL A 49 -8.15 7.80 -12.74
C VAL A 49 -6.65 7.93 -12.95
N HIS A 50 -5.95 8.50 -11.97
CA HIS A 50 -4.51 8.75 -12.06
C HIS A 50 -3.67 7.79 -11.19
N MET A 51 -4.26 7.20 -10.16
CA MET A 51 -3.58 6.32 -9.20
C MET A 51 -4.44 5.10 -8.88
N VAL A 52 -3.79 3.93 -8.74
CA VAL A 52 -4.44 2.68 -8.34
C VAL A 52 -3.68 2.01 -7.20
N PHE A 53 -4.41 1.36 -6.27
CA PHE A 53 -3.82 0.65 -5.13
C PHE A 53 -3.53 -0.80 -5.50
N SER A 54 -2.55 -0.99 -6.37
CA SER A 54 -2.12 -2.26 -6.95
C SER A 54 -0.65 -2.16 -7.41
N PRO A 55 0.13 -3.26 -7.33
CA PRO A 55 -0.21 -4.64 -6.97
C PRO A 55 -0.21 -4.92 -5.47
N VAL A 56 -0.85 -6.05 -5.06
CA VAL A 56 -0.61 -6.69 -3.78
C VAL A 56 0.63 -7.56 -3.91
N ALA A 57 1.78 -7.04 -3.46
CA ALA A 57 3.07 -7.72 -3.56
C ALA A 57 3.36 -8.69 -2.39
N GLY A 58 2.50 -8.69 -1.36
CA GLY A 58 2.68 -9.55 -0.20
C GLY A 58 2.71 -11.04 -0.55
N VAL A 59 3.73 -11.73 -0.03
CA VAL A 59 3.95 -13.18 -0.22
C VAL A 59 3.18 -13.95 0.84
N ILE A 60 2.38 -14.93 0.44
CA ILE A 60 1.58 -15.77 1.36
C ILE A 60 2.49 -16.81 2.00
N ASP A 61 2.47 -16.96 3.33
CA ASP A 61 3.13 -18.07 4.02
C ASP A 61 2.41 -19.40 3.62
N PRO A 62 3.10 -20.34 2.98
CA PRO A 62 2.47 -21.58 2.51
C PRO A 62 1.85 -22.42 3.64
N ARG A 63 2.32 -22.24 4.89
CA ARG A 63 1.76 -22.92 6.06
C ARG A 63 0.39 -22.37 6.48
N LEU A 64 0.06 -21.16 6.07
CA LEU A 64 -1.25 -20.54 6.34
C LEU A 64 -2.26 -20.89 5.25
N GLY A 65 -1.87 -20.85 3.99
CA GLY A 65 -2.81 -21.02 2.89
C GLY A 65 -4.01 -20.09 3.02
N VAL A 66 -5.22 -20.61 2.89
CA VAL A 66 -6.48 -19.83 3.00
C VAL A 66 -6.75 -19.25 4.41
N ARG A 67 -6.00 -19.68 5.44
CA ARG A 67 -6.05 -19.07 6.77
C ARG A 67 -5.45 -17.66 6.79
N ASN A 68 -4.63 -17.32 5.80
CA ASN A 68 -4.27 -15.94 5.56
C ASN A 68 -5.48 -15.21 4.94
N LYS A 69 -6.29 -14.58 5.77
CA LYS A 69 -7.52 -13.91 5.34
C LYS A 69 -7.26 -12.68 4.49
N PRO A 70 -6.25 -11.83 4.79
CA PRO A 70 -6.11 -10.57 4.06
C PRO A 70 -5.66 -10.73 2.60
N ILE A 71 -4.98 -11.82 2.22
CA ILE A 71 -4.54 -12.02 0.83
C ILE A 71 -5.15 -13.29 0.23
N ALA A 72 -4.84 -14.47 0.81
CA ALA A 72 -5.16 -15.75 0.20
C ALA A 72 -6.66 -16.00 0.11
N LYS A 73 -7.42 -15.72 1.19
CA LYS A 73 -8.87 -15.90 1.20
C LYS A 73 -9.58 -15.06 0.13
N HIS A 74 -9.01 -13.92 -0.23
CA HIS A 74 -9.58 -13.00 -1.23
C HIS A 74 -9.00 -13.20 -2.63
N HIS A 75 -8.12 -14.19 -2.84
CA HIS A 75 -7.49 -14.49 -4.14
C HIS A 75 -6.75 -13.27 -4.75
N ARG A 76 -6.20 -12.39 -3.89
CA ARG A 76 -5.55 -11.15 -4.32
C ARG A 76 -4.02 -11.17 -4.23
N GLY A 77 -3.40 -12.36 -4.04
CA GLY A 77 -1.96 -12.57 -4.04
C GLY A 77 -1.46 -13.29 -5.29
N PHE A 78 -0.16 -13.22 -5.55
CA PHE A 78 0.50 -13.94 -6.63
C PHE A 78 1.01 -15.32 -6.23
N GLY A 79 1.01 -15.66 -4.94
CA GLY A 79 1.41 -16.98 -4.45
C GLY A 79 2.31 -16.93 -3.23
N THR A 80 3.16 -17.97 -3.11
CA THR A 80 3.99 -18.26 -1.93
C THR A 80 5.49 -18.13 -2.19
N ASP A 81 5.90 -17.97 -3.45
CA ASP A 81 7.31 -17.77 -3.83
C ASP A 81 7.61 -16.28 -3.96
N PRO A 82 8.58 -15.74 -3.18
CA PRO A 82 8.90 -14.30 -3.17
C PRO A 82 9.37 -13.77 -4.52
N HIS A 83 10.18 -14.56 -5.24
CA HIS A 83 10.72 -14.15 -6.54
C HIS A 83 9.61 -14.08 -7.60
N LEU A 84 8.76 -15.12 -7.69
CA LEU A 84 7.62 -15.11 -8.61
C LEU A 84 6.63 -13.99 -8.27
N CYS A 85 6.31 -13.78 -6.98
CA CYS A 85 5.49 -12.64 -6.55
C CYS A 85 6.11 -11.31 -7.00
N GLY A 86 7.44 -11.20 -6.93
CA GLY A 86 8.18 -10.03 -7.41
C GLY A 86 8.07 -9.83 -8.91
N GLN A 87 8.27 -10.87 -9.71
CA GLN A 87 8.13 -10.80 -11.17
C GLN A 87 6.73 -10.34 -11.61
N TYR A 88 5.69 -10.89 -10.98
CA TYR A 88 4.32 -10.49 -11.27
C TYR A 88 4.01 -9.07 -10.81
N SER A 89 4.49 -8.68 -9.63
CA SER A 89 4.34 -7.31 -9.12
C SER A 89 5.03 -6.30 -10.04
N ALA A 90 6.24 -6.59 -10.49
CA ALA A 90 6.96 -5.78 -11.46
C ALA A 90 6.20 -5.66 -12.80
N ALA A 91 5.62 -6.76 -13.29
CA ALA A 91 4.83 -6.76 -14.51
C ALA A 91 3.57 -5.89 -14.40
N VAL A 92 2.89 -5.91 -13.25
CA VAL A 92 1.74 -5.04 -12.98
C VAL A 92 2.17 -3.57 -12.93
N VAL A 93 3.24 -3.24 -12.21
CA VAL A 93 3.80 -1.89 -12.15
C VAL A 93 4.15 -1.38 -13.54
N ALA A 94 4.88 -2.17 -14.33
CA ALA A 94 5.22 -1.83 -15.71
C ALA A 94 3.99 -1.62 -16.60
N GLY A 95 2.91 -2.37 -16.36
CA GLY A 95 1.63 -2.21 -17.06
C GLY A 95 0.94 -0.89 -16.74
N HIS A 96 0.90 -0.52 -15.46
CA HIS A 96 0.36 0.77 -15.01
C HIS A 96 1.17 1.95 -15.58
N ARG A 97 2.50 1.90 -15.48
CA ARG A 97 3.39 2.94 -16.03
C ARG A 97 3.19 3.16 -17.52
N LYS A 98 3.05 2.08 -18.34
CA LYS A 98 2.74 2.18 -19.77
C LYS A 98 1.42 2.89 -20.07
N ALA A 99 0.52 2.93 -19.11
CA ALA A 99 -0.77 3.60 -19.21
C ALA A 99 -0.78 5.01 -18.59
N GLY A 100 0.32 5.46 -17.99
CA GLY A 100 0.39 6.74 -17.28
C GLY A 100 -0.35 6.72 -15.92
N ILE A 101 -0.54 5.55 -15.32
CA ILE A 101 -1.19 5.37 -14.02
C ILE A 101 -0.15 5.18 -12.93
N ILE A 102 -0.27 5.91 -11.83
CA ILE A 102 0.55 5.74 -10.63
C ILE A 102 0.19 4.41 -9.97
N SER A 103 1.20 3.56 -9.80
CA SER A 103 1.08 2.25 -9.17
C SER A 103 1.38 2.35 -7.67
N THR A 104 0.54 1.76 -6.81
CA THR A 104 0.77 1.69 -5.36
C THR A 104 0.98 0.25 -4.94
N THR A 105 2.24 -0.14 -4.78
CA THR A 105 2.60 -1.50 -4.31
C THR A 105 2.23 -1.67 -2.84
N LYS A 106 1.61 -2.81 -2.46
CA LYS A 106 1.06 -2.98 -1.11
C LYS A 106 1.03 -4.41 -0.58
N HIS A 107 0.86 -4.56 0.70
CA HIS A 107 0.98 -3.64 1.84
C HIS A 107 2.34 -3.88 2.49
N PHE A 108 3.23 -2.92 2.44
CA PHE A 108 4.60 -3.07 2.95
C PHE A 108 4.62 -3.12 4.48
N PRO A 109 5.40 -4.00 5.13
CA PRO A 109 6.38 -4.95 4.58
C PRO A 109 5.81 -6.35 4.25
N GLY A 110 4.47 -6.51 4.21
CA GLY A 110 3.78 -7.74 3.82
C GLY A 110 2.80 -8.23 4.86
N ILE A 111 1.61 -8.67 4.45
CA ILE A 111 0.54 -9.20 5.31
C ILE A 111 0.25 -10.68 5.02
N GLY A 112 1.19 -11.38 4.39
CA GLY A 112 1.02 -12.80 4.05
C GLY A 112 1.25 -13.78 5.19
N ARG A 113 1.70 -13.30 6.35
CA ARG A 113 1.98 -14.10 7.55
C ARG A 113 1.01 -13.87 8.70
N ILE A 114 0.03 -12.99 8.54
CA ILE A 114 -1.04 -12.80 9.54
C ILE A 114 -2.27 -13.63 9.16
N THR A 115 -3.10 -13.92 10.14
CA THR A 115 -4.30 -14.78 9.95
C THR A 115 -5.58 -13.99 9.79
N GLU A 116 -5.66 -12.81 10.39
CA GLU A 116 -6.87 -11.99 10.37
C GLU A 116 -6.71 -10.79 9.44
N ASP A 117 -7.85 -10.28 8.97
CA ASP A 117 -7.92 -9.09 8.13
C ASP A 117 -7.92 -7.84 9.01
N THR A 118 -7.00 -6.93 8.72
CA THR A 118 -6.76 -5.70 9.49
C THR A 118 -7.94 -4.73 9.45
N ASP A 119 -8.78 -4.83 8.42
CA ASP A 119 -9.97 -3.99 8.30
C ASP A 119 -11.06 -4.38 9.32
N PHE A 120 -11.08 -5.66 9.72
CA PHE A 120 -12.17 -6.21 10.55
C PHE A 120 -11.71 -6.66 11.94
N LYS A 121 -10.40 -6.75 12.20
CA LYS A 121 -9.86 -7.28 13.45
C LYS A 121 -8.67 -6.46 13.96
N SER A 122 -8.57 -6.41 15.30
CA SER A 122 -7.40 -5.89 16.03
C SER A 122 -6.52 -6.99 16.63
N ALA A 123 -6.97 -8.26 16.59
CA ALA A 123 -6.22 -9.44 17.03
C ALA A 123 -5.93 -10.35 15.83
N GLY A 124 -4.86 -11.16 15.91
CA GLY A 124 -4.44 -12.05 14.81
C GLY A 124 -3.78 -11.31 13.64
N ILE A 125 -3.39 -10.06 13.84
CA ILE A 125 -2.75 -9.18 12.86
C ILE A 125 -1.26 -8.93 13.18
N THR A 126 -0.65 -9.80 13.98
CA THR A 126 0.79 -9.71 14.30
C THR A 126 1.59 -10.70 13.47
N ASP A 127 2.55 -10.19 12.74
CA ASP A 127 3.62 -10.96 12.10
C ASP A 127 4.82 -11.05 13.04
N ASP A 128 5.09 -12.26 13.52
CA ASP A 128 6.20 -12.58 14.43
C ASP A 128 7.45 -13.11 13.72
N LYS A 129 7.50 -13.07 12.40
CA LYS A 129 8.55 -13.66 11.58
C LYS A 129 9.29 -12.68 10.72
N THR A 130 8.59 -11.75 10.09
CA THR A 130 9.20 -10.79 9.16
C THR A 130 10.20 -9.92 9.89
N THR A 131 11.44 -9.96 9.40
CA THR A 131 12.56 -9.13 9.86
C THR A 131 12.88 -8.06 8.81
N ARG A 132 13.76 -7.13 9.16
CA ARG A 132 14.24 -6.06 8.28
C ARG A 132 14.91 -6.57 6.98
N HIS A 133 15.44 -7.80 6.99
CA HIS A 133 16.12 -8.43 5.85
C HIS A 133 15.43 -9.71 5.39
N ASP A 134 14.14 -9.82 5.61
CA ASP A 134 13.38 -11.01 5.24
C ASP A 134 13.32 -11.19 3.71
N ARG A 135 13.46 -12.47 3.26
CA ARG A 135 13.37 -12.80 1.83
C ARG A 135 12.02 -12.44 1.19
N TYR A 136 10.93 -12.35 1.96
CA TYR A 136 9.62 -11.96 1.43
C TYR A 136 9.57 -10.50 0.97
N LEU A 137 10.55 -9.69 1.38
CA LEU A 137 10.71 -8.31 0.93
C LEU A 137 11.22 -8.20 -0.52
N GLU A 138 11.74 -9.30 -1.10
CA GLU A 138 12.18 -9.34 -2.49
C GLU A 138 11.05 -8.92 -3.46
N SER A 139 9.82 -9.35 -3.18
CA SER A 139 8.67 -9.01 -4.03
C SER A 139 8.40 -7.50 -4.09
N PHE A 140 8.61 -6.79 -3.00
CA PHE A 140 8.52 -5.33 -2.97
C PHE A 140 9.70 -4.67 -3.68
N ARG A 141 10.94 -5.16 -3.46
CA ARG A 141 12.12 -4.63 -4.13
C ARG A 141 11.96 -4.68 -5.64
N MET A 142 11.56 -5.81 -6.20
CA MET A 142 11.34 -5.96 -7.64
C MET A 142 10.25 -5.03 -8.18
N ALA A 143 9.19 -4.77 -7.41
CA ALA A 143 8.16 -3.80 -7.77
C ALA A 143 8.70 -2.36 -7.75
N PHE A 144 9.54 -2.02 -6.78
CA PHE A 144 10.17 -0.69 -6.69
C PHE A 144 11.18 -0.50 -7.84
N ASP A 145 11.99 -1.51 -8.15
CA ASP A 145 12.93 -1.51 -9.29
C ASP A 145 12.21 -1.37 -10.64
N ALA A 146 10.98 -1.90 -10.75
CA ALA A 146 10.10 -1.68 -11.90
C ALA A 146 9.50 -0.27 -11.97
N GLY A 147 9.71 0.55 -10.93
CA GLY A 147 9.31 1.95 -10.86
C GLY A 147 7.92 2.16 -10.24
N SER A 148 7.57 1.41 -9.19
CA SER A 148 6.37 1.71 -8.39
C SER A 148 6.54 3.08 -7.73
N GLU A 149 5.65 4.01 -8.05
CA GLU A 149 5.74 5.41 -7.61
C GLU A 149 5.12 5.66 -6.24
N ALA A 150 4.32 4.70 -5.74
CA ALA A 150 3.75 4.74 -4.41
C ALA A 150 3.85 3.36 -3.73
N VAL A 151 3.91 3.38 -2.40
CA VAL A 151 3.86 2.19 -1.56
C VAL A 151 2.87 2.42 -0.42
N MET A 152 1.99 1.44 -0.19
CA MET A 152 1.02 1.49 0.91
C MET A 152 1.56 0.68 2.09
N ILE A 153 1.51 1.29 3.29
CA ILE A 153 1.96 0.67 4.52
C ILE A 153 0.86 -0.21 5.11
N ALA A 154 1.23 -1.38 5.61
CA ALA A 154 0.32 -2.33 6.22
C ALA A 154 -0.16 -1.88 7.61
N SER A 155 -1.42 -2.14 7.90
CA SER A 155 -2.05 -1.94 9.23
C SER A 155 -1.86 -3.16 10.14
N ALA A 156 -0.66 -3.75 10.17
CA ALA A 156 -0.32 -4.93 10.97
C ALA A 156 0.83 -4.64 11.93
N TYR A 157 1.01 -5.50 12.94
CA TYR A 157 2.16 -5.44 13.85
C TYR A 157 3.29 -6.34 13.36
N TYR A 158 4.54 -5.91 13.53
CA TYR A 158 5.75 -6.64 13.14
C TYR A 158 6.70 -6.73 14.32
N SER A 159 6.56 -7.79 15.11
CA SER A 159 7.24 -7.91 16.42
C SER A 159 8.76 -7.95 16.34
N LYS A 160 9.33 -8.37 15.18
CA LYS A 160 10.79 -8.40 14.95
C LYS A 160 11.35 -7.14 14.28
N ILE A 161 10.49 -6.16 13.94
CA ILE A 161 10.91 -4.88 13.38
C ILE A 161 10.68 -3.77 14.41
N ASP A 162 9.44 -3.63 14.87
CA ASP A 162 9.03 -2.59 15.81
C ASP A 162 7.96 -3.12 16.78
N PRO A 163 8.39 -3.83 17.85
CA PRO A 163 7.48 -4.44 18.80
C PRO A 163 6.49 -3.44 19.40
N GLY A 164 5.21 -3.79 19.40
CA GLY A 164 4.15 -2.98 20.00
C GLY A 164 3.70 -1.76 19.18
N THR A 165 4.36 -1.47 18.06
CA THR A 165 3.99 -0.37 17.17
C THR A 165 3.28 -0.91 15.93
N LEU A 166 2.10 -0.38 15.62
CA LEU A 166 1.40 -0.70 14.37
C LEU A 166 2.23 -0.20 13.18
N GLY A 167 2.35 -0.97 12.10
CA GLY A 167 3.16 -0.64 10.94
C GLY A 167 2.88 0.76 10.39
N LEU A 168 1.61 1.18 10.36
CA LEU A 168 1.18 2.53 9.97
C LEU A 168 1.79 3.67 10.81
N PHE A 169 2.31 3.39 12.00
CA PHE A 169 2.86 4.38 12.91
C PHE A 169 4.34 4.13 13.23
N SER A 170 4.98 3.22 12.48
CA SER A 170 6.37 2.80 12.70
C SER A 170 7.34 3.59 11.83
N SER A 171 8.16 4.45 12.45
CA SER A 171 9.27 5.11 11.77
C SER A 171 10.35 4.11 11.32
N LYS A 172 10.52 2.99 12.03
CA LYS A 172 11.45 1.94 11.63
C LYS A 172 11.06 1.32 10.28
N ILE A 173 9.75 1.17 10.01
CA ILE A 173 9.27 0.65 8.73
C ILE A 173 9.37 1.71 7.63
N MET A 174 8.92 2.93 7.88
CA MET A 174 8.85 3.95 6.83
C MET A 174 10.18 4.68 6.61
N THR A 175 10.86 5.06 7.67
CA THR A 175 12.11 5.84 7.58
C THR A 175 13.31 4.91 7.45
N ASP A 176 13.50 3.96 8.39
CA ASP A 176 14.74 3.17 8.40
C ASP A 176 14.74 2.12 7.27
N MET A 177 13.63 1.39 7.08
CA MET A 177 13.56 0.37 6.02
C MET A 177 13.29 0.98 4.65
N LEU A 178 12.13 1.64 4.43
CA LEU A 178 11.79 2.12 3.09
C LEU A 178 12.73 3.21 2.60
N ARG A 179 12.92 4.29 3.36
CA ARG A 179 13.82 5.38 2.94
C ARG A 179 15.28 4.98 3.03
N GLY A 180 15.70 4.27 4.11
CA GLY A 180 17.07 3.85 4.36
C GLY A 180 17.48 2.62 3.55
N ASP A 181 16.99 1.41 3.93
CA ASP A 181 17.49 0.15 3.36
C ASP A 181 17.10 -0.06 1.89
N PHE A 182 15.89 0.39 1.51
CA PHE A 182 15.41 0.28 0.13
C PHE A 182 15.78 1.49 -0.72
N GLY A 183 16.19 2.62 -0.13
CA GLY A 183 16.43 3.87 -0.85
C GLY A 183 15.19 4.39 -1.59
N TYR A 184 13.99 4.01 -1.13
CA TYR A 184 12.73 4.31 -1.82
C TYR A 184 12.41 5.80 -1.79
N GLN A 185 12.25 6.40 -2.96
CA GLN A 185 11.99 7.84 -3.12
C GLN A 185 10.54 8.16 -3.50
N GLY A 186 9.71 7.15 -3.73
CA GLY A 186 8.31 7.33 -4.08
C GLY A 186 7.43 7.73 -2.89
N LEU A 187 6.14 7.87 -3.14
CA LEU A 187 5.13 8.28 -2.17
C LEU A 187 4.84 7.16 -1.16
N ILE A 188 4.90 7.45 0.13
CA ILE A 188 4.48 6.53 1.20
C ILE A 188 3.03 6.86 1.58
N VAL A 189 2.14 5.90 1.32
CA VAL A 189 0.69 6.05 1.50
C VAL A 189 0.23 5.21 2.69
N SER A 190 -0.71 5.70 3.48
CA SER A 190 -1.32 4.87 4.53
C SER A 190 -2.30 3.86 3.94
N ASP A 191 -2.54 2.76 4.65
CA ASP A 191 -3.81 2.04 4.56
C ASP A 191 -4.93 2.89 5.18
N ASP A 192 -6.18 2.42 5.19
CA ASP A 192 -7.31 3.21 5.70
C ASP A 192 -7.15 3.57 7.19
N LEU A 193 -7.02 4.86 7.46
CA LEU A 193 -6.93 5.42 8.80
C LEU A 193 -8.31 5.70 9.43
N GLY A 194 -9.38 5.51 8.69
CA GLY A 194 -10.73 5.83 9.14
C GLY A 194 -11.48 4.64 9.71
N SER A 195 -11.69 3.64 8.88
CA SER A 195 -12.64 2.55 9.12
C SER A 195 -11.99 1.22 9.52
N SER A 196 -10.68 1.05 9.30
CA SER A 196 -9.96 -0.18 9.65
C SER A 196 -9.91 -0.37 11.17
N VAL A 197 -10.36 -1.53 11.65
CA VAL A 197 -10.41 -1.84 13.10
C VAL A 197 -9.02 -1.83 13.75
N SER A 198 -7.99 -2.15 13.00
CA SER A 198 -6.59 -2.18 13.48
C SER A 198 -6.09 -0.84 14.03
N VAL A 199 -6.65 0.30 13.56
CA VAL A 199 -6.21 1.65 13.98
C VAL A 199 -7.05 2.24 15.13
N PHE A 200 -8.08 1.54 15.61
CA PHE A 200 -9.02 2.10 16.59
C PHE A 200 -8.41 2.34 17.98
N SER A 201 -7.24 1.78 18.28
CA SER A 201 -6.49 2.09 19.51
C SER A 201 -5.93 3.53 19.52
N VAL A 202 -5.95 4.22 18.37
CA VAL A 202 -5.51 5.62 18.24
C VAL A 202 -6.73 6.49 17.97
N ASP A 203 -6.81 7.64 18.65
CA ASP A 203 -7.86 8.64 18.38
C ASP A 203 -7.92 9.01 16.91
N GLY A 204 -9.11 8.99 16.33
CA GLY A 204 -9.33 9.14 14.89
C GLY A 204 -8.71 10.40 14.29
N GLY A 205 -8.83 11.52 15.01
CA GLY A 205 -8.28 12.80 14.57
C GLY A 205 -6.75 12.81 14.50
N HIS A 206 -6.07 12.02 15.36
CA HIS A 206 -4.62 12.00 15.45
C HIS A 206 -3.94 10.95 14.57
N ARG A 207 -4.67 10.06 13.89
CA ARG A 207 -4.09 8.98 13.08
C ARG A 207 -3.23 9.50 11.94
N ALA A 208 -3.73 10.51 11.21
CA ALA A 208 -2.97 11.10 10.11
C ALA A 208 -1.69 11.81 10.58
N SER A 209 -1.73 12.56 11.69
CA SER A 209 -0.55 13.23 12.23
C SER A 209 0.49 12.22 12.74
N LYS A 210 0.06 11.11 13.37
CA LYS A 210 0.97 10.02 13.75
C LYS A 210 1.61 9.35 12.53
N PHE A 211 0.82 9.05 11.49
CA PHE A 211 1.32 8.46 10.26
C PHE A 211 2.38 9.35 9.59
N VAL A 212 2.07 10.63 9.41
CA VAL A 212 3.01 11.58 8.79
C VAL A 212 4.27 11.77 9.66
N SER A 213 4.12 11.87 10.98
CA SER A 213 5.27 11.97 11.90
C SER A 213 6.19 10.76 11.85
N ALA A 214 5.66 9.57 11.57
CA ALA A 214 6.43 8.34 11.43
C ALA A 214 7.15 8.19 10.06
N GLY A 215 6.89 9.08 9.11
CA GLY A 215 7.54 9.07 7.78
C GLY A 215 6.60 8.93 6.58
N GLY A 216 5.28 8.84 6.82
CA GLY A 216 4.28 8.75 5.76
C GLY A 216 4.03 10.09 5.05
N ASP A 217 3.56 10.05 3.80
CA ASP A 217 3.37 11.24 2.98
C ASP A 217 1.89 11.53 2.67
N LEU A 218 1.09 10.50 2.37
CA LEU A 218 -0.31 10.62 1.98
C LEU A 218 -1.20 9.77 2.88
N ALA A 219 -1.98 10.42 3.74
CA ALA A 219 -2.95 9.77 4.62
C ALA A 219 -4.29 9.54 3.90
N ILE A 220 -4.83 8.33 4.00
CA ILE A 220 -6.12 7.93 3.43
C ILE A 220 -7.13 7.69 4.55
N THR A 221 -8.36 8.11 4.35
CA THR A 221 -9.49 7.75 5.21
C THR A 221 -10.72 7.43 4.38
N ALA A 222 -11.36 6.29 4.66
CA ALA A 222 -12.66 5.94 4.12
C ALA A 222 -13.82 6.56 4.94
N ASP A 223 -13.53 7.12 6.12
CA ASP A 223 -14.49 7.87 6.92
C ASP A 223 -14.34 9.38 6.64
N PRO A 224 -15.27 10.01 5.89
CA PRO A 224 -15.17 11.41 5.56
C PRO A 224 -15.32 12.33 6.79
N LEU A 225 -15.95 11.86 7.87
CA LEU A 225 -16.12 12.64 9.10
C LEU A 225 -14.80 12.86 9.84
N LEU A 226 -13.81 11.99 9.64
CA LEU A 226 -12.49 12.12 10.22
C LEU A 226 -11.56 13.07 9.45
N ALA A 227 -11.88 13.44 8.21
CA ALA A 227 -11.01 14.30 7.39
C ALA A 227 -10.73 15.65 8.09
N GLY A 228 -11.76 16.33 8.59
CA GLY A 228 -11.60 17.60 9.32
C GLY A 228 -10.75 17.48 10.58
N PRO A 229 -11.04 16.57 11.51
CA PRO A 229 -10.20 16.31 12.68
C PRO A 229 -8.75 15.98 12.33
N MET A 230 -8.50 15.13 11.32
CA MET A 230 -7.16 14.76 10.85
C MET A 230 -6.39 15.98 10.30
N ILE A 231 -7.05 16.84 9.51
CA ILE A 231 -6.44 18.07 8.99
C ILE A 231 -6.05 19.01 10.14
N ARG A 232 -6.92 19.21 11.14
CA ARG A 232 -6.59 20.04 12.31
C ARG A 232 -5.38 19.50 13.07
N ALA A 233 -5.31 18.20 13.30
CA ALA A 233 -4.17 17.59 13.99
C ALA A 233 -2.87 17.71 13.17
N LEU A 234 -2.92 17.52 11.85
CA LEU A 234 -1.78 17.78 10.97
C LEU A 234 -1.33 19.22 11.00
N THR A 235 -2.26 20.18 10.93
CA THR A 235 -1.94 21.62 11.01
C THR A 235 -1.26 21.96 12.33
N SER A 236 -1.71 21.36 13.45
CA SER A 236 -1.09 21.61 14.76
C SER A 236 0.34 21.09 14.85
N THR A 237 0.74 20.08 14.07
CA THR A 237 2.13 19.62 14.05
C THR A 237 3.09 20.68 13.47
N ALA A 238 2.60 21.58 12.62
CA ALA A 238 3.40 22.66 12.02
C ALA A 238 3.84 23.75 13.03
N THR A 239 3.36 23.71 14.26
CA THR A 239 3.78 24.63 15.33
C THR A 239 5.23 24.40 15.79
N SER A 240 5.77 23.18 15.59
CA SER A 240 7.18 22.89 15.83
C SER A 240 8.00 22.94 14.53
N ALA A 241 9.29 23.29 14.63
CA ALA A 241 10.20 23.32 13.47
C ALA A 241 10.34 21.93 12.80
N SER A 242 10.45 20.88 13.61
CA SER A 242 10.53 19.49 13.11
C SER A 242 9.23 19.03 12.43
N GLY A 243 8.08 19.34 13.03
CA GLY A 243 6.77 19.02 12.46
C GLY A 243 6.53 19.76 11.15
N LYS A 244 6.85 21.06 11.08
CA LYS A 244 6.78 21.86 9.87
C LYS A 244 7.66 21.26 8.76
N LYS A 245 8.92 20.90 9.08
CA LYS A 245 9.83 20.26 8.13
C LYS A 245 9.21 18.97 7.61
N ARG A 246 8.71 18.08 8.49
CA ARG A 246 8.12 16.80 8.08
C ARG A 246 6.90 16.99 7.15
N LEU A 247 6.04 17.96 7.44
CA LEU A 247 4.90 18.27 6.56
C LEU A 247 5.34 18.78 5.19
N VAL A 248 6.36 19.63 5.14
CA VAL A 248 6.95 20.11 3.87
C VAL A 248 7.52 18.95 3.07
N ASP A 249 8.28 18.05 3.72
CA ASP A 249 8.83 16.85 3.06
C ASP A 249 7.71 15.96 2.50
N ALA A 250 6.64 15.68 3.27
CA ALA A 250 5.49 14.91 2.82
C ALA A 250 4.80 15.57 1.62
N ALA A 251 4.52 16.86 1.71
CA ALA A 251 3.89 17.62 0.64
C ALA A 251 4.76 17.63 -0.63
N SER A 252 6.08 17.72 -0.48
CA SER A 252 7.03 17.68 -1.61
C SER A 252 6.97 16.34 -2.36
N HIS A 253 6.89 15.21 -1.67
CA HIS A 253 6.71 13.90 -2.31
C HIS A 253 5.39 13.85 -3.11
N VAL A 254 4.29 14.34 -2.53
CA VAL A 254 2.98 14.40 -3.23
C VAL A 254 3.05 15.30 -4.46
N ILE A 255 3.65 16.48 -4.34
CA ILE A 255 3.77 17.46 -5.44
C ILE A 255 4.65 16.88 -6.54
N ASN A 256 5.78 16.26 -6.23
CA ASN A 256 6.68 15.68 -7.22
C ASN A 256 5.99 14.60 -8.06
N VAL A 257 5.22 13.70 -7.42
CA VAL A 257 4.44 12.69 -8.15
C VAL A 257 3.37 13.35 -9.02
N LYS A 258 2.68 14.38 -8.53
CA LYS A 258 1.68 15.12 -9.32
C LYS A 258 2.31 15.83 -10.52
N LEU A 259 3.47 16.45 -10.35
CA LEU A 259 4.22 17.11 -11.43
C LEU A 259 4.66 16.11 -12.52
N ALA A 260 5.19 14.95 -12.11
CA ALA A 260 5.62 13.89 -13.02
C ALA A 260 4.47 13.37 -13.92
N HIS A 261 3.24 13.48 -13.43
CA HIS A 261 2.02 13.07 -14.17
C HIS A 261 1.20 14.26 -14.71
N SER A 262 1.74 15.48 -14.71
CA SER A 262 1.04 16.70 -15.17
C SER A 262 -0.31 16.94 -14.47
N LEU A 263 -0.40 16.61 -13.18
CA LEU A 263 -1.61 16.73 -12.35
C LEU A 263 -1.66 18.03 -11.52
N THR A 264 -0.75 18.94 -11.75
CA THR A 264 -0.75 20.30 -11.18
C THR A 264 -1.25 21.27 -12.24
N LYS A 265 -2.24 22.09 -11.88
CA LYS A 265 -2.61 23.28 -12.66
C LYS A 265 -1.91 24.49 -12.09
#